data_0778ad98d57f7396247bf99eced82fad
#
_entry.id   0778ad98d57f7396247bf99eced82fad
#
_cell.length_a   1.000
_cell.length_b   1.000
_cell.length_c   1.000
_cell.angle_alpha   90.00
_cell.angle_beta   90.00
_cell.angle_gamma   90.00
#
_symmetry.space_group_name_H-M   'P 1'
#
loop_
_entity.id
_entity.type
_entity.pdbx_description
1 polymer ?
#
loop_
_entity_poly.entity_id
_entity_poly.type
_entity_poly.pdbx_seq_one_letter_code
_entity_poly.pdbx_strand_id
1 'polypeptide(L)'
;LKNIPGQEAFPDLDTNDLGLTEISAIEKGGIVYVMQEGKIEDHMLENAIDFFDPEQKMFSYGEVVDEANWKLLTETLLEGYHIKSLHKDTFYPFGLDNINLVETSGSNSRVIFPFKRIEKIRHIDPNERKLNGVATSVFHLFPNASVSILSKHSSLTIMEPLSPSSVKIVSYLIYNPKLNGKNISLEEAEKDAQFVNESGQNEDREAARAIQETVTTSANSYLTFGFFEKAIVNFHKHLALSLDK
;
A
#
# COMPACT_ATOMS: atom_id res chain seq x y z
N LEU A 1 -4.01 -13.18 33.91
CA LEU A 1 -4.78 -14.41 33.97
C LEU A 1 -5.96 -14.25 34.94
N LYS A 2 -7.17 -14.69 34.56
CA LYS A 2 -8.38 -14.55 35.42
C LYS A 2 -8.76 -15.85 36.12
N ASN A 3 -8.47 -17.00 35.56
CA ASN A 3 -8.83 -18.30 36.08
C ASN A 3 -8.02 -19.41 35.41
N ILE A 4 -7.71 -20.47 36.19
CA ILE A 4 -7.09 -21.71 35.71
C ILE A 4 -8.03 -22.85 36.10
N PRO A 5 -8.62 -23.59 35.13
CA PRO A 5 -9.38 -24.79 35.45
C PRO A 5 -8.48 -25.81 36.16
N GLY A 6 -8.90 -26.32 37.32
CA GLY A 6 -8.11 -27.26 38.12
C GLY A 6 -6.90 -26.61 38.79
N GLN A 7 -7.00 -25.36 39.22
CA GLN A 7 -5.90 -24.61 39.87
C GLN A 7 -5.29 -25.35 41.09
N GLU A 8 -6.08 -26.15 41.77
CA GLU A 8 -5.63 -27.00 42.87
C GLU A 8 -4.56 -28.05 42.47
N ALA A 9 -4.46 -28.37 41.20
CA ALA A 9 -3.41 -29.23 40.64
C ALA A 9 -2.07 -28.53 40.42
N PHE A 10 -2.03 -27.18 40.59
CA PHE A 10 -0.85 -26.33 40.38
C PHE A 10 -0.55 -25.49 41.65
N PRO A 11 -0.23 -26.11 42.79
CA PRO A 11 -0.13 -25.41 44.08
C PRO A 11 1.00 -24.36 44.13
N ASP A 12 2.05 -24.55 43.37
CA ASP A 12 3.25 -23.66 43.33
C ASP A 12 3.25 -22.68 42.15
N LEU A 13 2.15 -22.60 41.42
CA LEU A 13 2.09 -21.74 40.25
C LEU A 13 1.80 -20.28 40.67
N ASP A 14 2.76 -19.39 40.43
CA ASP A 14 2.53 -17.96 40.56
C ASP A 14 1.73 -17.46 39.31
N THR A 15 0.50 -17.03 39.58
CA THR A 15 -0.40 -16.55 38.52
C THR A 15 -0.17 -15.07 38.15
N ASN A 16 0.63 -14.32 38.89
CA ASN A 16 0.88 -12.91 38.62
C ASN A 16 1.66 -12.70 37.34
N ASP A 17 2.56 -13.62 37.00
CA ASP A 17 3.38 -13.56 35.77
C ASP A 17 2.72 -14.27 34.58
N LEU A 18 1.54 -14.85 34.79
CA LEU A 18 0.80 -15.58 33.75
C LEU A 18 -0.28 -14.69 33.15
N GLY A 19 0.10 -13.88 32.17
CA GLY A 19 -0.78 -13.02 31.40
C GLY A 19 -0.63 -13.22 29.90
N LEU A 20 -1.44 -12.51 29.14
CA LEU A 20 -1.16 -12.30 27.72
C LEU A 20 0.00 -11.30 27.63
N THR A 21 0.91 -11.55 26.70
CA THR A 21 1.95 -10.56 26.37
C THR A 21 1.26 -9.32 25.80
N GLU A 22 1.54 -8.17 26.39
CA GLU A 22 1.04 -6.88 25.87
C GLU A 22 1.78 -6.52 24.59
N ILE A 23 1.04 -6.15 23.56
CA ILE A 23 1.58 -5.61 22.31
C ILE A 23 1.06 -4.20 22.12
N SER A 24 1.90 -3.33 21.57
CA SER A 24 1.50 -1.97 21.26
C SER A 24 0.59 -1.95 20.04
N ALA A 25 -0.58 -1.35 20.17
CA ALA A 25 -1.51 -1.18 19.07
C ALA A 25 -2.18 0.19 19.14
N ILE A 26 -2.34 0.84 17.99
CA ILE A 26 -3.01 2.14 17.85
C ILE A 26 -3.84 2.15 16.55
N GLU A 27 -5.05 2.68 16.64
CA GLU A 27 -5.86 2.97 15.45
C GLU A 27 -5.60 4.41 15.01
N LYS A 28 -5.34 4.62 13.72
CA LYS A 28 -5.27 5.94 13.11
C LYS A 28 -5.69 5.87 11.64
N GLY A 29 -6.63 6.73 11.28
CA GLY A 29 -7.11 6.87 9.91
C GLY A 29 -7.78 5.62 9.34
N GLY A 30 -8.43 4.81 10.17
CA GLY A 30 -9.09 3.56 9.80
C GLY A 30 -8.16 2.37 9.66
N ILE A 31 -6.89 2.49 10.09
CA ILE A 31 -5.88 1.42 10.09
C ILE A 31 -5.43 1.16 11.52
N VAL A 32 -5.36 -0.11 11.91
CA VAL A 32 -4.77 -0.54 13.18
C VAL A 32 -3.29 -0.89 12.94
N TYR A 33 -2.42 -0.11 13.55
CA TYR A 33 -0.97 -0.36 13.56
C TYR A 33 -0.62 -1.19 14.78
N VAL A 34 0.21 -2.20 14.60
CA VAL A 34 0.61 -3.14 15.66
C VAL A 34 2.13 -3.27 15.68
N MET A 35 2.73 -3.21 16.86
CA MET A 35 4.16 -3.42 17.05
C MET A 35 4.36 -4.53 18.08
N GLN A 36 5.05 -5.60 17.68
CA GLN A 36 5.28 -6.77 18.53
C GLN A 36 6.31 -6.49 19.63
N GLU A 37 7.32 -5.70 19.31
CA GLU A 37 8.39 -5.33 20.26
C GLU A 37 8.50 -3.82 20.34
N GLY A 38 8.51 -3.29 21.58
CA GLY A 38 8.56 -1.86 21.83
C GLY A 38 7.17 -1.21 21.89
N LYS A 39 7.12 0.10 21.67
CA LYS A 39 5.90 0.90 21.67
C LYS A 39 5.80 1.72 20.39
N ILE A 40 4.57 1.85 19.88
CA ILE A 40 4.28 2.81 18.81
C ILE A 40 4.29 4.19 19.47
N GLU A 41 5.18 5.05 18.98
CA GLU A 41 5.29 6.44 19.42
C GLU A 41 4.54 7.37 18.46
N ASP A 42 4.00 8.46 18.97
CA ASP A 42 3.18 9.41 18.20
C ASP A 42 3.88 9.92 16.93
N HIS A 43 5.20 10.14 17.00
CA HIS A 43 5.97 10.62 15.85
C HIS A 43 6.00 9.62 14.67
N MET A 44 5.83 8.31 14.93
CA MET A 44 5.80 7.29 13.87
C MET A 44 4.55 7.43 12.98
N LEU A 45 3.48 7.99 13.55
CA LEU A 45 2.19 8.18 12.88
C LEU A 45 1.82 9.66 12.69
N GLU A 46 2.75 10.59 12.93
CA GLU A 46 2.48 12.03 12.86
C GLU A 46 1.89 12.44 11.51
N ASN A 47 2.34 11.82 10.44
CA ASN A 47 1.91 12.10 9.06
C ASN A 47 0.91 11.08 8.50
N ALA A 48 0.39 10.19 9.32
CA ALA A 48 -0.70 9.32 8.89
C ALA A 48 -1.98 10.15 8.78
N ILE A 49 -2.59 10.10 7.61
CA ILE A 49 -3.86 10.77 7.30
C ILE A 49 -5.04 9.85 7.61
N ASP A 50 -6.24 10.39 7.59
CA ASP A 50 -7.47 9.60 7.64
C ASP A 50 -7.69 8.95 6.26
N PHE A 51 -7.24 7.70 6.12
CA PHE A 51 -7.34 6.94 4.87
C PHE A 51 -8.77 6.49 4.61
N PHE A 52 -9.46 6.08 5.66
CA PHE A 52 -10.78 5.48 5.57
C PHE A 52 -11.78 6.19 6.49
N ASP A 53 -12.92 6.51 5.91
CA ASP A 53 -14.05 7.09 6.63
C ASP A 53 -14.85 5.97 7.32
N PRO A 54 -15.42 6.19 8.52
CA PRO A 54 -16.27 5.21 9.19
C PRO A 54 -17.50 4.74 8.38
N GLU A 55 -17.94 5.52 7.40
CA GLU A 55 -19.03 5.12 6.48
C GLU A 55 -18.56 4.14 5.39
N GLN A 56 -17.27 4.07 5.12
CA GLN A 56 -16.70 3.13 4.16
C GLN A 56 -16.72 1.71 4.71
N LYS A 57 -16.92 0.74 3.83
CA LYS A 57 -16.98 -0.68 4.20
C LYS A 57 -16.04 -1.49 3.32
N MET A 58 -15.34 -2.40 3.94
CA MET A 58 -14.63 -3.45 3.22
C MET A 58 -15.66 -4.34 2.50
N PHE A 59 -15.45 -4.58 1.22
CA PHE A 59 -16.31 -5.44 0.41
C PHE A 59 -15.59 -6.68 -0.14
N SER A 60 -14.26 -6.68 -0.11
CA SER A 60 -13.47 -7.83 -0.53
C SER A 60 -12.18 -7.93 0.27
N TYR A 61 -11.73 -9.16 0.46
CA TYR A 61 -10.44 -9.55 1.02
C TYR A 61 -9.85 -10.65 0.15
N GLY A 62 -8.55 -10.61 -0.06
CA GLY A 62 -7.85 -11.63 -0.83
C GLY A 62 -6.40 -11.79 -0.43
N GLU A 63 -5.89 -12.99 -0.64
CA GLU A 63 -4.47 -13.32 -0.51
C GLU A 63 -3.98 -14.00 -1.77
N VAL A 64 -2.75 -13.68 -2.18
CA VAL A 64 -2.09 -14.35 -3.28
C VAL A 64 -0.60 -14.45 -3.00
N VAL A 65 0.03 -15.55 -3.39
CA VAL A 65 1.47 -15.74 -3.28
C VAL A 65 2.10 -15.57 -4.66
N ASP A 66 3.16 -14.77 -4.72
CA ASP A 66 3.97 -14.56 -5.92
C ASP A 66 5.42 -14.97 -5.72
N GLU A 67 6.03 -15.40 -6.84
CA GLU A 67 7.45 -15.75 -6.93
C GLU A 67 8.28 -14.50 -7.31
N ALA A 68 8.23 -13.48 -6.46
CA ALA A 68 9.00 -12.26 -6.59
C ALA A 68 9.37 -11.71 -5.20
N ASN A 69 10.46 -10.97 -5.12
CA ASN A 69 10.79 -10.23 -3.91
C ASN A 69 9.74 -9.15 -3.65
N TRP A 70 9.30 -9.03 -2.40
CA TRP A 70 8.30 -8.04 -1.99
C TRP A 70 8.67 -6.59 -2.34
N LYS A 71 9.97 -6.27 -2.38
CA LYS A 71 10.45 -4.94 -2.76
C LYS A 71 10.17 -4.61 -4.22
N LEU A 72 10.34 -5.58 -5.12
CA LEU A 72 10.04 -5.38 -6.54
C LEU A 72 8.57 -5.00 -6.75
N LEU A 73 7.65 -5.72 -6.10
CA LEU A 73 6.21 -5.40 -6.17
C LEU A 73 5.86 -4.08 -5.46
N THR A 74 6.57 -3.71 -4.40
CA THR A 74 6.40 -2.40 -3.78
C THR A 74 6.84 -1.29 -4.73
N GLU A 75 7.95 -1.47 -5.42
CA GLU A 75 8.53 -0.49 -6.36
C GLU A 75 7.60 -0.19 -7.54
N THR A 76 6.87 -1.19 -8.07
CA THR A 76 5.90 -0.98 -9.15
C THR A 76 4.80 0.05 -8.78
N LEU A 77 4.47 0.15 -7.50
CA LEU A 77 3.48 1.11 -7.01
C LEU A 77 4.03 2.52 -6.82
N LEU A 78 5.36 2.68 -6.86
CA LEU A 78 6.05 3.92 -6.49
C LEU A 78 6.56 4.73 -7.68
N GLU A 79 6.34 4.26 -8.91
CA GLU A 79 6.75 4.96 -10.14
C GLU A 79 5.69 4.81 -11.25
N GLY A 80 5.80 5.60 -12.30
CA GLY A 80 4.85 5.61 -13.41
C GLY A 80 5.49 5.42 -14.79
N TYR A 81 6.77 5.09 -14.88
CA TYR A 81 7.45 4.91 -16.16
C TYR A 81 6.98 3.67 -16.93
N HIS A 82 6.58 2.61 -16.20
CA HIS A 82 6.10 1.38 -16.79
C HIS A 82 4.69 1.50 -17.38
N ILE A 83 3.89 2.51 -16.95
CA ILE A 83 2.46 2.62 -17.34
C ILE A 83 2.29 2.61 -18.86
N LYS A 84 3.13 3.29 -19.60
CA LYS A 84 3.01 3.35 -21.06
C LYS A 84 3.40 2.06 -21.77
N SER A 85 4.41 1.38 -21.26
CA SER A 85 4.98 0.18 -21.89
C SER A 85 4.26 -1.09 -21.45
N LEU A 86 4.01 -1.23 -20.16
CA LEU A 86 3.40 -2.41 -19.56
C LEU A 86 1.87 -2.34 -19.64
N HIS A 87 1.28 -1.24 -19.18
CA HIS A 87 -0.17 -1.04 -19.12
C HIS A 87 -0.75 -0.37 -20.38
N LYS A 88 -0.16 -0.67 -21.54
CA LYS A 88 -0.46 -0.02 -22.82
C LYS A 88 -1.95 0.00 -23.15
N ASP A 89 -2.62 -1.11 -22.94
CA ASP A 89 -4.02 -1.33 -23.30
C ASP A 89 -4.96 -1.24 -22.10
N THR A 90 -4.43 -1.09 -20.87
CA THR A 90 -5.17 -1.09 -19.62
C THR A 90 -5.22 0.30 -18.97
N PHE A 91 -4.14 0.78 -18.36
CA PHE A 91 -4.13 2.07 -17.65
C PHE A 91 -3.68 3.25 -18.52
N TYR A 92 -2.76 3.04 -19.45
CA TYR A 92 -2.23 4.12 -20.31
C TYR A 92 -3.29 4.88 -21.13
N PRO A 93 -4.38 4.25 -21.64
CA PRO A 93 -5.44 4.99 -22.30
C PRO A 93 -6.06 6.10 -21.43
N PHE A 94 -6.04 5.96 -20.11
CA PHE A 94 -6.63 6.89 -19.15
C PHE A 94 -5.61 7.77 -18.43
N GLY A 95 -4.37 7.30 -18.24
CA GLY A 95 -3.29 7.96 -17.54
C GLY A 95 -2.52 8.98 -18.37
N LEU A 96 -1.82 9.89 -17.71
CA LEU A 96 -0.78 10.68 -18.32
C LEU A 96 0.53 9.89 -18.30
N ASP A 97 1.31 10.03 -19.39
CA ASP A 97 2.56 9.32 -19.58
C ASP A 97 3.70 10.00 -18.80
N ASN A 98 4.51 9.18 -18.13
CA ASN A 98 5.75 9.60 -17.45
C ASN A 98 5.58 10.80 -16.49
N ILE A 99 4.41 10.94 -15.88
CA ILE A 99 4.15 12.01 -14.92
C ILE A 99 3.54 11.41 -13.66
N ASN A 100 4.29 11.51 -12.58
CA ASN A 100 3.77 11.31 -11.23
C ASN A 100 4.34 12.37 -10.29
N LEU A 101 3.58 12.73 -9.28
CA LEU A 101 4.02 13.63 -8.21
C LEU A 101 4.37 12.78 -7.00
N VAL A 102 5.51 13.10 -6.37
CA VAL A 102 5.97 12.38 -5.19
C VAL A 102 6.08 13.34 -4.01
N GLU A 103 5.41 13.00 -2.93
CA GLU A 103 5.52 13.63 -1.62
C GLU A 103 6.13 12.60 -0.65
N THR A 104 7.10 13.01 0.16
CA THR A 104 7.72 12.14 1.17
C THR A 104 7.48 12.69 2.57
N SER A 105 7.22 11.80 3.53
CA SER A 105 7.03 12.12 4.93
C SER A 105 7.73 11.07 5.79
N GLY A 106 8.92 11.38 6.25
CA GLY A 106 9.80 10.40 6.89
C GLY A 106 10.05 9.21 5.95
N SER A 107 9.80 8.00 6.44
CA SER A 107 9.93 6.76 5.65
C SER A 107 8.77 6.53 4.67
N ASN A 108 7.65 7.22 4.86
CA ASN A 108 6.46 7.08 4.03
C ASN A 108 6.55 7.95 2.78
N SER A 109 5.80 7.57 1.75
CA SER A 109 5.70 8.34 0.51
C SER A 109 4.27 8.35 0.00
N ARG A 110 3.90 9.40 -0.72
CA ARG A 110 2.68 9.46 -1.51
C ARG A 110 3.06 9.69 -2.97
N VAL A 111 2.54 8.85 -3.85
CA VAL A 111 2.70 8.99 -5.30
C VAL A 111 1.33 9.27 -5.90
N ILE A 112 1.24 10.32 -6.71
CA ILE A 112 0.00 10.74 -7.35
C ILE A 112 0.16 10.54 -8.85
N PHE A 113 -0.73 9.72 -9.43
CA PHE A 113 -0.80 9.40 -10.84
C PHE A 113 -1.98 10.14 -11.48
N PRO A 114 -1.75 11.24 -12.23
CA PRO A 114 -2.83 12.00 -12.82
C PRO A 114 -3.41 11.28 -14.05
N PHE A 115 -4.73 11.33 -14.18
CA PHE A 115 -5.42 10.91 -15.40
C PHE A 115 -5.48 12.02 -16.44
N LYS A 116 -5.61 11.69 -17.72
CA LYS A 116 -5.82 12.66 -18.82
C LYS A 116 -6.97 13.63 -18.53
N ARG A 117 -8.01 13.17 -17.84
CA ARG A 117 -9.17 13.99 -17.45
C ARG A 117 -8.87 15.03 -16.35
N ILE A 118 -7.66 15.09 -15.79
CA ILE A 118 -7.26 16.15 -14.84
C ILE A 118 -7.36 17.53 -15.45
N GLU A 119 -7.24 17.64 -16.77
CA GLU A 119 -7.43 18.90 -17.49
C GLU A 119 -8.81 19.55 -17.26
N LYS A 120 -9.83 18.75 -16.90
CA LYS A 120 -11.17 19.24 -16.60
C LYS A 120 -11.24 20.13 -15.35
N ILE A 121 -10.27 20.03 -14.44
CA ILE A 121 -10.20 20.87 -13.23
C ILE A 121 -9.20 22.01 -13.35
N ARG A 122 -8.60 22.23 -14.53
CA ARG A 122 -7.57 23.26 -14.75
C ARG A 122 -8.06 24.68 -14.46
N HIS A 123 -9.34 24.94 -14.77
CA HIS A 123 -9.99 26.25 -14.57
C HIS A 123 -10.44 26.51 -13.13
N ILE A 124 -10.44 25.48 -12.27
CA ILE A 124 -10.82 25.61 -10.85
C ILE A 124 -9.63 26.21 -10.08
N ASP A 125 -9.92 27.06 -9.09
CA ASP A 125 -8.88 27.59 -8.20
C ASP A 125 -8.05 26.44 -7.60
N PRO A 126 -6.72 26.52 -7.57
CA PRO A 126 -5.87 25.45 -7.05
C PRO A 126 -6.26 24.97 -5.65
N ASN A 127 -6.72 25.85 -4.76
CA ASN A 127 -7.12 25.51 -3.39
C ASN A 127 -8.47 24.77 -3.33
N GLU A 128 -9.28 24.82 -4.38
CA GLU A 128 -10.58 24.17 -4.47
C GLU A 128 -10.54 22.87 -5.28
N ARG A 129 -9.39 22.54 -5.90
CA ARG A 129 -9.24 21.34 -6.73
C ARG A 129 -9.30 20.08 -5.87
N LYS A 130 -10.15 19.15 -6.28
CA LYS A 130 -10.25 17.81 -5.70
C LYS A 130 -9.63 16.80 -6.66
N LEU A 131 -8.69 16.00 -6.17
CA LEU A 131 -8.00 14.99 -6.98
C LEU A 131 -8.82 13.70 -7.16
N ASN A 132 -9.82 13.45 -6.31
CA ASN A 132 -10.67 12.28 -6.41
C ASN A 132 -11.31 12.16 -7.78
N GLY A 133 -11.09 11.02 -8.44
CA GLY A 133 -11.61 10.73 -9.76
C GLY A 133 -10.83 11.35 -10.93
N VAL A 134 -9.81 12.19 -10.69
CA VAL A 134 -8.92 12.74 -11.74
C VAL A 134 -7.47 12.33 -11.57
N ALA A 135 -7.15 11.68 -10.45
CA ALA A 135 -5.87 11.06 -10.16
C ALA A 135 -6.07 9.87 -9.24
N THR A 136 -5.13 8.92 -9.26
CA THR A 136 -4.93 7.91 -8.21
C THR A 136 -3.86 8.41 -7.25
N SER A 137 -4.06 8.23 -5.96
CA SER A 137 -3.03 8.46 -4.94
C SER A 137 -2.65 7.13 -4.31
N VAL A 138 -1.37 6.80 -4.35
CA VAL A 138 -0.80 5.62 -3.68
C VAL A 138 0.05 6.11 -2.51
N PHE A 139 -0.34 5.75 -1.31
CA PHE A 139 0.42 6.01 -0.09
C PHE A 139 1.20 4.76 0.27
N HIS A 140 2.50 4.86 0.26
CA HIS A 140 3.38 3.82 0.76
C HIS A 140 3.58 4.02 2.26
N LEU A 141 3.16 3.05 3.02
CA LEU A 141 3.33 2.95 4.48
C LEU A 141 4.49 2.00 4.75
N PHE A 142 5.64 2.59 5.06
CA PHE A 142 6.87 1.83 5.26
C PHE A 142 6.72 0.78 6.38
N PRO A 143 7.25 -0.44 6.22
CA PRO A 143 8.08 -0.86 5.08
C PRO A 143 7.29 -1.48 3.90
N ASN A 144 6.15 -2.13 4.13
CA ASN A 144 5.61 -3.11 3.22
C ASN A 144 4.10 -3.01 2.99
N ALA A 145 3.49 -1.89 3.35
CA ALA A 145 2.07 -1.66 3.11
C ALA A 145 1.83 -0.47 2.18
N SER A 146 0.71 -0.47 1.49
CA SER A 146 0.26 0.66 0.68
C SER A 146 -1.24 0.85 0.76
N VAL A 147 -1.67 2.11 0.72
CA VAL A 147 -3.08 2.49 0.54
C VAL A 147 -3.23 3.18 -0.79
N SER A 148 -4.04 2.60 -1.68
CA SER A 148 -4.36 3.21 -2.97
C SER A 148 -5.76 3.80 -2.90
N ILE A 149 -5.87 5.11 -3.13
CA ILE A 149 -7.15 5.83 -3.26
C ILE A 149 -7.46 5.93 -4.75
N LEU A 150 -8.36 5.08 -5.19
CA LEU A 150 -8.85 5.02 -6.56
C LEU A 150 -10.19 5.78 -6.69
N SER A 151 -10.81 5.72 -7.88
CA SER A 151 -12.02 6.50 -8.12
C SER A 151 -13.23 5.99 -7.35
N LYS A 152 -13.48 4.67 -7.39
CA LYS A 152 -14.73 4.09 -6.86
C LYS A 152 -14.49 3.17 -5.66
N HIS A 153 -13.25 2.77 -5.46
CA HIS A 153 -12.82 2.00 -4.31
C HIS A 153 -11.45 2.48 -3.83
N SER A 154 -11.05 2.01 -2.68
CA SER A 154 -9.71 2.13 -2.15
C SER A 154 -9.19 0.75 -1.79
N SER A 155 -7.89 0.57 -1.75
CA SER A 155 -7.28 -0.69 -1.32
C SER A 155 -6.23 -0.46 -0.25
N LEU A 156 -6.18 -1.34 0.74
CA LEU A 156 -5.00 -1.55 1.59
C LEU A 156 -4.33 -2.84 1.12
N THR A 157 -3.07 -2.75 0.74
CA THR A 157 -2.26 -3.89 0.30
C THR A 157 -1.06 -4.04 1.22
N ILE A 158 -0.81 -5.26 1.68
CA ILE A 158 0.32 -5.61 2.53
C ILE A 158 1.15 -6.66 1.82
N MET A 159 2.45 -6.41 1.72
CA MET A 159 3.43 -7.33 1.12
C MET A 159 4.13 -8.10 2.23
N GLU A 160 3.68 -9.32 2.52
CA GLU A 160 4.29 -10.18 3.55
C GLU A 160 5.44 -11.00 2.95
N PRO A 161 6.72 -10.69 3.28
CA PRO A 161 7.85 -11.45 2.77
C PRO A 161 7.81 -12.91 3.28
N LEU A 162 7.85 -13.87 2.36
CA LEU A 162 7.96 -15.30 2.70
C LEU A 162 9.41 -15.79 2.55
N SER A 163 10.12 -15.26 1.56
CA SER A 163 11.54 -15.54 1.27
C SER A 163 12.15 -14.38 0.46
N PRO A 164 13.45 -14.40 0.17
CA PRO A 164 14.05 -13.43 -0.76
C PRO A 164 13.44 -13.41 -2.16
N SER A 165 12.71 -14.45 -2.57
CA SER A 165 12.10 -14.59 -3.90
C SER A 165 10.62 -14.92 -3.88
N SER A 166 9.96 -14.79 -2.72
CA SER A 166 8.52 -15.06 -2.61
C SER A 166 7.86 -14.12 -1.61
N VAL A 167 6.65 -13.68 -1.93
CA VAL A 167 5.85 -12.75 -1.13
C VAL A 167 4.39 -13.18 -1.13
N LYS A 168 3.73 -13.04 0.02
CA LYS A 168 2.27 -13.09 0.11
C LYS A 168 1.72 -11.67 0.05
N ILE A 169 0.85 -11.41 -0.89
CA ILE A 169 0.14 -10.15 -1.07
C ILE A 169 -1.22 -10.30 -0.40
N VAL A 170 -1.47 -9.48 0.61
CA VAL A 170 -2.76 -9.41 1.31
C VAL A 170 -3.45 -8.13 0.88
N SER A 171 -4.68 -8.22 0.40
CA SER A 171 -5.44 -7.07 -0.12
C SER A 171 -6.80 -6.96 0.53
N TYR A 172 -7.13 -5.74 0.95
CA TYR A 172 -8.44 -5.34 1.45
C TYR A 172 -9.00 -4.29 0.50
N LEU A 173 -10.21 -4.52 -0.05
CA LEU A 173 -10.87 -3.56 -0.92
C LEU A 173 -12.00 -2.87 -0.16
N ILE A 174 -11.95 -1.55 -0.18
CA ILE A 174 -12.84 -0.69 0.59
C ILE A 174 -13.70 0.13 -0.38
N TYR A 175 -14.99 0.09 -0.16
CA TYR A 175 -15.99 0.76 -0.97
C TYR A 175 -16.02 2.26 -0.70
N ASN A 176 -15.94 3.07 -1.76
CA ASN A 176 -16.08 4.53 -1.71
C ASN A 176 -17.50 4.93 -2.12
N PRO A 177 -18.42 5.19 -1.16
CA PRO A 177 -19.83 5.41 -1.48
C PRO A 177 -20.11 6.70 -2.24
N LYS A 178 -19.16 7.63 -2.25
CA LYS A 178 -19.29 8.94 -2.89
C LYS A 178 -18.06 9.31 -3.69
N LEU A 179 -18.28 9.81 -4.90
CA LEU A 179 -17.24 10.39 -5.74
C LEU A 179 -17.71 11.76 -6.24
N ASN A 180 -17.05 12.83 -5.80
CA ASN A 180 -17.37 14.21 -6.19
C ASN A 180 -18.87 14.57 -6.04
N GLY A 181 -19.48 14.15 -4.92
CA GLY A 181 -20.90 14.38 -4.61
C GLY A 181 -21.88 13.43 -5.28
N LYS A 182 -21.42 12.51 -6.13
CA LYS A 182 -22.25 11.45 -6.74
C LYS A 182 -22.16 10.18 -5.91
N ASN A 183 -23.29 9.53 -5.72
CA ASN A 183 -23.32 8.21 -5.10
C ASN A 183 -22.74 7.19 -6.10
N ILE A 184 -21.91 6.30 -5.58
CA ILE A 184 -21.34 5.15 -6.28
C ILE A 184 -22.04 3.91 -5.73
N SER A 185 -22.46 2.98 -6.58
CA SER A 185 -22.99 1.71 -6.13
C SER A 185 -21.87 0.73 -5.81
N LEU A 186 -22.16 -0.27 -4.98
CA LEU A 186 -21.21 -1.34 -4.71
C LEU A 186 -20.82 -2.09 -6.00
N GLU A 187 -21.77 -2.35 -6.89
CA GLU A 187 -21.53 -2.99 -8.20
C GLU A 187 -20.54 -2.18 -9.07
N GLU A 188 -20.61 -0.83 -9.02
CA GLU A 188 -19.65 0.02 -9.71
C GLU A 188 -18.25 -0.06 -9.11
N ALA A 189 -18.16 -0.19 -7.78
CA ALA A 189 -16.88 -0.37 -7.09
C ALA A 189 -16.27 -1.75 -7.38
N GLU A 190 -17.09 -2.81 -7.41
CA GLU A 190 -16.65 -4.16 -7.74
C GLU A 190 -16.13 -4.25 -9.18
N LYS A 191 -16.81 -3.63 -10.16
CA LYS A 191 -16.33 -3.57 -11.55
C LYS A 191 -15.02 -2.78 -11.69
N ASP A 192 -14.87 -1.68 -10.96
CA ASP A 192 -13.67 -0.89 -10.93
C ASP A 192 -12.49 -1.69 -10.32
N ALA A 193 -12.74 -2.41 -9.23
CA ALA A 193 -11.76 -3.27 -8.58
C ALA A 193 -11.36 -4.46 -9.45
N GLN A 194 -12.31 -5.08 -10.11
CA GLN A 194 -12.06 -6.17 -11.07
C GLN A 194 -11.16 -5.69 -12.21
N PHE A 195 -11.45 -4.54 -12.80
CA PHE A 195 -10.62 -3.95 -13.86
C PHE A 195 -9.18 -3.70 -13.37
N VAL A 196 -9.01 -3.10 -12.19
CA VAL A 196 -7.68 -2.82 -11.63
C VAL A 196 -6.91 -4.12 -11.36
N ASN A 197 -7.57 -5.14 -10.81
CA ASN A 197 -6.93 -6.41 -10.46
C ASN A 197 -6.58 -7.25 -11.71
N GLU A 198 -7.52 -7.44 -12.63
CA GLU A 198 -7.33 -8.31 -13.79
C GLU A 198 -6.38 -7.70 -14.83
N SER A 199 -6.39 -6.38 -14.97
CA SER A 199 -5.62 -5.69 -15.99
C SER A 199 -4.29 -5.16 -15.48
N GLY A 200 -4.29 -4.42 -14.35
CA GLY A 200 -3.11 -3.76 -13.86
C GLY A 200 -2.24 -4.66 -13.01
N GLN A 201 -2.79 -5.18 -11.92
CA GLN A 201 -1.99 -5.94 -10.95
C GLN A 201 -1.42 -7.25 -11.53
N ASN A 202 -2.11 -7.90 -12.46
CA ASN A 202 -1.57 -9.10 -13.10
C ASN A 202 -0.39 -8.79 -14.01
N GLU A 203 -0.43 -7.68 -14.76
CA GLU A 203 0.68 -7.22 -15.60
C GLU A 203 1.89 -6.85 -14.73
N ASP A 204 1.70 -6.12 -13.64
CA ASP A 204 2.77 -5.77 -12.68
C ASP A 204 3.42 -7.00 -12.06
N ARG A 205 2.63 -7.97 -11.67
CA ARG A 205 3.09 -9.22 -11.06
C ARG A 205 3.92 -10.06 -12.03
N GLU A 206 3.50 -10.13 -13.30
CA GLU A 206 4.25 -10.80 -14.36
C GLU A 206 5.59 -10.11 -14.59
N ALA A 207 5.62 -8.79 -14.67
CA ALA A 207 6.84 -8.02 -14.82
C ALA A 207 7.78 -8.20 -13.63
N ALA A 208 7.27 -8.17 -12.40
CA ALA A 208 8.07 -8.38 -11.19
C ALA A 208 8.70 -9.76 -11.13
N ARG A 209 7.98 -10.81 -11.57
CA ARG A 209 8.55 -12.17 -11.68
C ARG A 209 9.67 -12.25 -12.72
N ALA A 210 9.48 -11.65 -13.89
CA ALA A 210 10.52 -11.61 -14.93
C ALA A 210 11.77 -10.84 -14.47
N ILE A 211 11.59 -9.75 -13.72
CA ILE A 211 12.70 -9.01 -13.10
C ILE A 211 13.39 -9.88 -12.05
N GLN A 212 12.63 -10.59 -11.19
CA GLN A 212 13.20 -11.49 -10.18
C GLN A 212 14.15 -12.53 -10.76
N GLU A 213 13.83 -13.10 -11.91
CA GLU A 213 14.70 -14.06 -12.60
C GLU A 213 16.05 -13.44 -12.99
N THR A 214 16.05 -12.17 -13.38
CA THR A 214 17.25 -11.48 -13.88
C THR A 214 18.10 -10.85 -12.78
N VAL A 215 17.52 -10.30 -11.70
CA VAL A 215 18.29 -9.65 -10.63
C VAL A 215 19.22 -10.61 -9.89
N THR A 216 18.90 -11.90 -9.87
CA THR A 216 19.72 -12.93 -9.23
C THR A 216 21.00 -13.23 -10.00
N THR A 217 21.09 -12.84 -11.28
CA THR A 217 22.26 -13.12 -12.14
C THR A 217 23.44 -12.19 -11.88
N SER A 218 23.24 -11.10 -11.14
CA SER A 218 24.25 -10.04 -10.92
C SER A 218 24.81 -9.43 -12.21
N ALA A 219 24.05 -9.51 -13.33
CA ALA A 219 24.45 -8.94 -14.61
C ALA A 219 24.57 -7.41 -14.55
N ASN A 220 23.77 -6.78 -13.70
CA ASN A 220 23.85 -5.35 -13.40
C ASN A 220 24.38 -5.15 -11.98
N SER A 221 25.41 -4.30 -11.84
CA SER A 221 26.02 -3.97 -10.56
C SER A 221 25.29 -2.84 -9.83
N TYR A 222 24.43 -2.10 -10.50
CA TYR A 222 23.62 -1.00 -9.94
C TYR A 222 22.33 -0.80 -10.75
N LEU A 223 21.37 -0.13 -10.14
CA LEU A 223 20.14 0.36 -10.77
C LEU A 223 20.20 1.88 -10.83
N THR A 224 19.68 2.46 -11.92
CA THR A 224 19.57 3.92 -12.10
C THR A 224 18.13 4.34 -11.93
N PHE A 225 17.88 5.24 -10.99
CA PHE A 225 16.55 5.78 -10.75
C PHE A 225 16.34 7.09 -11.51
N GLY A 226 15.20 7.21 -12.16
CA GLY A 226 14.79 8.41 -12.90
C GLY A 226 14.25 9.52 -11.99
N PHE A 227 13.97 10.65 -12.60
CA PHE A 227 13.50 11.85 -11.89
C PHE A 227 12.19 11.65 -11.11
N PHE A 228 11.29 10.81 -11.61
CA PHE A 228 9.98 10.53 -11.01
C PHE A 228 10.00 9.33 -10.03
N GLU A 229 11.15 8.70 -9.80
CA GLU A 229 11.32 7.52 -8.90
C GLU A 229 11.78 7.92 -7.49
N LYS A 230 11.53 9.16 -7.07
CA LYS A 230 11.93 9.66 -5.73
C LYS A 230 11.34 8.85 -4.58
N ALA A 231 10.16 8.25 -4.77
CA ALA A 231 9.54 7.40 -3.76
C ALA A 231 10.33 6.09 -3.58
N ILE A 232 10.83 5.49 -4.65
CA ILE A 232 11.69 4.30 -4.60
C ILE A 232 13.01 4.63 -3.88
N VAL A 233 13.62 5.77 -4.21
CA VAL A 233 14.85 6.22 -3.54
C VAL A 233 14.61 6.42 -2.04
N ASN A 234 13.49 7.04 -1.64
CA ASN A 234 13.11 7.20 -0.23
C ASN A 234 12.93 5.84 0.46
N PHE A 235 12.25 4.91 -0.18
CA PHE A 235 12.04 3.55 0.31
C PHE A 235 13.36 2.83 0.60
N HIS A 236 14.26 2.75 -0.38
CA HIS A 236 15.56 2.07 -0.21
C HIS A 236 16.45 2.76 0.82
N LYS A 237 16.44 4.10 0.88
CA LYS A 237 17.18 4.84 1.91
C LYS A 237 16.73 4.41 3.31
N HIS A 238 15.44 4.33 3.55
CA HIS A 238 14.92 3.96 4.87
C HIS A 238 15.09 2.46 5.17
N LEU A 239 15.06 1.59 4.15
CA LEU A 239 15.43 0.18 4.32
C LEU A 239 16.87 0.04 4.80
N ALA A 240 17.83 0.72 4.14
CA ALA A 240 19.22 0.70 4.54
C ALA A 240 19.39 1.18 6.00
N LEU A 241 18.80 2.33 6.36
CA LEU A 241 18.82 2.86 7.73
C LEU A 241 18.22 1.92 8.78
N SER A 242 17.30 1.03 8.38
CA SER A 242 16.70 0.05 9.29
C SER A 242 17.55 -1.20 9.48
N LEU A 243 18.44 -1.50 8.55
CA LEU A 243 19.39 -2.62 8.62
C LEU A 243 20.67 -2.27 9.40
N ASP A 244 21.01 -0.98 9.50
CA ASP A 244 22.20 -0.48 10.20
C ASP A 244 21.98 -0.33 11.73
N LYS A 245 20.80 -0.75 12.25
CA LYS A 245 20.46 -0.75 13.68
C LYS A 245 20.60 -2.15 14.26
#